data_30bf0381d181a4ee3501607e4905fb67
#
_entry.id   30bf0381d181a4ee3501607e4905fb67
#
_cell.length_a   1.000
_cell.length_b   1.000
_cell.length_c   1.000
_cell.angle_alpha   90.00
_cell.angle_beta   90.00
_cell.angle_gamma   90.00
#
_symmetry.space_group_name_H-M   'P 1'
#
loop_
_entity.id
_entity.type
_entity.pdbx_description
1 polymer ?
#
loop_
_entity_poly.entity_id
_entity_poly.type
_entity_poly.pdbx_seq_one_letter_code
_entity_poly.pdbx_strand_id
1 'polypeptide(L)'
;MDKVKKWDEINGSGTSEEKMEAFLTDANDTYAILQLRYSDETAHERFESLNGLRRQGIEPTMDHYEVIYVAPLLPYKDREVMLESLYATFNVDHPEDFRGHSMSVSDVVALRENGVVTCHYVDSIGYKELPGFLRPENYLKNAEVVLEDDYGMIDGIINNGVAEVRKPSVLEMLRSEDAAREKELPEFPSVGTKAKKPDERSLS
;
A
#
# COMPACT_ATOMS: atom_id res chain seq x y z
N MET A 1 -22.69 -15.29 -12.66
CA MET A 1 -22.03 -15.87 -11.46
C MET A 1 -22.58 -15.16 -10.24
N ASP A 2 -23.00 -15.91 -9.26
CA ASP A 2 -23.59 -15.35 -8.05
C ASP A 2 -22.48 -14.66 -7.25
N LYS A 3 -22.64 -13.41 -6.85
CA LYS A 3 -21.60 -12.62 -6.18
C LYS A 3 -21.10 -13.26 -4.87
N VAL A 4 -21.94 -14.03 -4.21
CA VAL A 4 -21.60 -14.75 -2.97
C VAL A 4 -20.58 -15.87 -3.25
N LYS A 5 -20.79 -16.67 -4.30
CA LYS A 5 -19.86 -17.74 -4.67
C LYS A 5 -18.45 -17.26 -5.01
N LYS A 6 -18.31 -16.02 -5.50
CA LYS A 6 -16.99 -15.44 -5.80
C LYS A 6 -16.15 -15.26 -4.53
N TRP A 7 -16.73 -14.75 -3.45
CA TRP A 7 -16.01 -14.49 -2.21
C TRP A 7 -15.64 -15.78 -1.48
N ASP A 8 -16.56 -16.75 -1.39
CA ASP A 8 -16.31 -18.07 -0.79
C ASP A 8 -15.16 -18.80 -1.51
N GLU A 9 -15.09 -18.71 -2.85
CA GLU A 9 -14.01 -19.31 -3.63
C GLU A 9 -12.67 -18.63 -3.39
N ILE A 10 -12.64 -17.28 -3.43
CA ILE A 10 -11.44 -16.49 -3.20
C ILE A 10 -10.89 -16.72 -1.79
N ASN A 11 -11.75 -16.69 -0.76
CA ASN A 11 -11.31 -16.87 0.61
C ASN A 11 -10.92 -18.32 0.91
N GLY A 12 -11.65 -19.28 0.34
CA GLY A 12 -11.44 -20.70 0.60
C GLY A 12 -10.18 -21.29 -0.03
N SER A 13 -9.83 -20.86 -1.24
CA SER A 13 -8.75 -21.44 -2.06
C SER A 13 -7.82 -20.41 -2.72
N GLY A 14 -8.15 -19.14 -2.72
CA GLY A 14 -7.34 -18.10 -3.35
C GLY A 14 -6.06 -17.80 -2.59
N THR A 15 -5.02 -17.40 -3.33
CA THR A 15 -3.75 -16.95 -2.77
C THR A 15 -3.89 -15.58 -2.09
N SER A 16 -2.88 -15.17 -1.32
CA SER A 16 -2.84 -13.83 -0.71
C SER A 16 -2.89 -12.72 -1.76
N GLU A 17 -2.23 -12.94 -2.90
CA GLU A 17 -2.21 -12.02 -4.05
C GLU A 17 -3.60 -11.88 -4.69
N GLU A 18 -4.29 -13.00 -4.93
CA GLU A 18 -5.65 -13.00 -5.49
C GLU A 18 -6.65 -12.31 -4.56
N LYS A 19 -6.52 -12.53 -3.25
CA LYS A 19 -7.33 -11.85 -2.23
C LYS A 19 -7.03 -10.35 -2.22
N MET A 20 -5.76 -9.95 -2.33
CA MET A 20 -5.37 -8.54 -2.41
C MET A 20 -5.92 -7.89 -3.67
N GLU A 21 -5.82 -8.55 -4.81
CA GLU A 21 -6.40 -8.04 -6.07
C GLU A 21 -7.91 -7.85 -5.92
N ALA A 22 -8.63 -8.84 -5.39
CA ALA A 22 -10.07 -8.74 -5.15
C ALA A 22 -10.41 -7.58 -4.19
N PHE A 23 -9.63 -7.36 -3.13
CA PHE A 23 -9.77 -6.25 -2.21
C PHE A 23 -9.62 -4.89 -2.93
N LEU A 24 -8.62 -4.76 -3.79
CA LEU A 24 -8.28 -3.48 -4.44
C LEU A 24 -9.18 -3.15 -5.65
N THR A 25 -9.69 -4.16 -6.36
CA THR A 25 -10.36 -3.98 -7.68
C THR A 25 -11.87 -4.16 -7.67
N ASP A 26 -12.48 -4.61 -6.57
CA ASP A 26 -13.94 -4.76 -6.53
C ASP A 26 -14.66 -3.42 -6.75
N ALA A 27 -15.85 -3.48 -7.36
CA ALA A 27 -16.64 -2.29 -7.64
C ALA A 27 -17.27 -1.66 -6.37
N ASN A 28 -17.38 -2.42 -5.29
CA ASN A 28 -17.93 -1.97 -4.03
C ASN A 28 -16.79 -1.71 -3.02
N ASP A 29 -17.13 -1.06 -1.92
CA ASP A 29 -16.24 -0.96 -0.77
C ASP A 29 -15.99 -2.36 -0.19
N THR A 30 -14.75 -2.59 0.24
CA THR A 30 -14.28 -3.89 0.72
C THR A 30 -13.47 -3.75 2.00
N TYR A 31 -13.37 -4.84 2.75
CA TYR A 31 -12.39 -4.96 3.81
C TYR A 31 -11.55 -6.22 3.63
N ALA A 32 -10.35 -6.20 4.19
CA ALA A 32 -9.47 -7.35 4.24
C ALA A 32 -8.88 -7.54 5.64
N ILE A 33 -8.71 -8.80 6.02
CA ILE A 33 -7.99 -9.19 7.24
C ILE A 33 -6.61 -9.66 6.83
N LEU A 34 -5.59 -9.04 7.40
CA LEU A 34 -4.19 -9.37 7.17
C LEU A 34 -3.57 -9.89 8.46
N GLN A 35 -2.85 -11.00 8.35
CA GLN A 35 -2.17 -11.63 9.49
C GLN A 35 -0.69 -11.77 9.20
N LEU A 36 0.14 -11.69 10.24
CA LEU A 36 1.58 -11.89 10.12
C LEU A 36 1.88 -13.31 9.62
N ARG A 37 2.76 -13.40 8.63
CA ARG A 37 3.29 -14.70 8.15
C ARG A 37 3.97 -15.43 9.29
N TYR A 38 3.81 -16.73 9.30
CA TYR A 38 4.44 -17.56 10.34
C TYR A 38 5.91 -17.85 9.95
N SER A 39 6.84 -17.02 10.45
CA SER A 39 8.28 -17.19 10.25
C SER A 39 9.06 -16.76 11.50
N ASP A 40 10.32 -17.17 11.58
CA ASP A 40 11.22 -16.73 12.66
C ASP A 40 11.48 -15.21 12.59
N GLU A 41 11.43 -14.63 11.39
CA GLU A 41 11.62 -13.20 11.16
C GLU A 41 10.50 -12.37 11.76
N THR A 42 9.25 -12.86 11.71
CA THR A 42 8.06 -12.15 12.21
C THR A 42 7.66 -12.56 13.64
N ALA A 43 8.35 -13.56 14.20
CA ALA A 43 7.97 -14.12 15.51
C ALA A 43 7.97 -13.08 16.64
N HIS A 44 8.86 -12.09 16.56
CA HIS A 44 8.98 -11.03 17.55
C HIS A 44 7.94 -9.90 17.38
N GLU A 45 7.24 -9.84 16.26
CA GLU A 45 6.19 -8.87 16.00
C GLU A 45 4.81 -9.35 16.47
N ARG A 46 4.67 -10.66 16.69
CA ARG A 46 3.39 -11.25 17.09
C ARG A 46 2.97 -10.85 18.48
N PHE A 47 1.70 -10.51 18.60
CA PHE A 47 1.06 -10.08 19.85
C PHE A 47 1.71 -8.85 20.47
N GLU A 48 2.60 -8.15 19.74
CA GLU A 48 3.24 -6.94 20.22
C GLU A 48 2.35 -5.72 19.94
N SER A 49 2.33 -4.77 20.83
CA SER A 49 1.64 -3.51 20.60
C SER A 49 2.39 -2.65 19.59
N LEU A 50 1.69 -1.80 18.83
CA LEU A 50 2.34 -0.90 17.88
C LEU A 50 3.40 0.00 18.55
N ASN A 51 3.10 0.45 19.77
CA ASN A 51 4.07 1.23 20.54
C ASN A 51 5.28 0.39 21.00
N GLY A 52 5.08 -0.90 21.25
CA GLY A 52 6.16 -1.83 21.57
C GLY A 52 7.10 -2.03 20.40
N LEU A 53 6.56 -2.28 19.19
CA LEU A 53 7.33 -2.38 17.96
C LEU A 53 8.13 -1.09 17.68
N ARG A 54 7.49 0.08 17.79
CA ARG A 54 8.15 1.37 17.55
C ARG A 54 9.29 1.66 18.52
N ARG A 55 9.19 1.25 19.77
CA ARG A 55 10.30 1.34 20.73
C ARG A 55 11.50 0.48 20.34
N GLN A 56 11.26 -0.61 19.61
CA GLN A 56 12.28 -1.49 19.06
C GLN A 56 12.80 -1.01 17.69
N GLY A 57 12.26 0.11 17.16
CA GLY A 57 12.60 0.63 15.84
C GLY A 57 11.97 -0.13 14.70
N ILE A 58 10.90 -0.89 14.98
CA ILE A 58 10.18 -1.71 14.00
C ILE A 58 8.88 -1.01 13.61
N GLU A 59 8.66 -0.85 12.32
CA GLU A 59 7.35 -0.45 11.77
C GLU A 59 6.77 -1.63 11.00
N PRO A 60 5.48 -1.96 11.19
CA PRO A 60 4.83 -3.00 10.42
C PRO A 60 4.91 -2.72 8.91
N THR A 61 5.28 -3.73 8.14
CA THR A 61 5.38 -3.66 6.67
C THR A 61 4.55 -4.75 6.02
N MET A 62 3.95 -4.46 4.87
CA MET A 62 3.11 -5.41 4.14
C MET A 62 3.84 -6.71 3.80
N ASP A 63 5.16 -6.67 3.62
CA ASP A 63 5.99 -7.84 3.29
C ASP A 63 5.94 -8.94 4.37
N HIS A 64 5.64 -8.57 5.62
CA HIS A 64 5.49 -9.50 6.74
C HIS A 64 4.08 -10.09 6.85
N TYR A 65 3.12 -9.60 6.06
CA TYR A 65 1.72 -9.99 6.16
C TYR A 65 1.24 -10.78 4.94
N GLU A 66 0.14 -11.49 5.15
CA GLU A 66 -0.64 -12.10 4.08
C GLU A 66 -2.12 -11.77 4.25
N VAL A 67 -2.83 -11.64 3.14
CA VAL A 67 -4.27 -11.43 3.14
C VAL A 67 -4.95 -12.77 3.38
N ILE A 68 -5.59 -12.89 4.53
CA ILE A 68 -6.27 -14.13 4.93
C ILE A 68 -7.73 -14.13 4.46
N TYR A 69 -8.37 -12.97 4.53
CA TYR A 69 -9.79 -12.86 4.22
C TYR A 69 -10.11 -11.53 3.55
N VAL A 70 -11.06 -11.55 2.62
CA VAL A 70 -11.57 -10.35 1.95
C VAL A 70 -13.08 -10.48 1.73
N ALA A 71 -13.81 -9.39 1.97
CA ALA A 71 -15.25 -9.35 1.73
C ALA A 71 -15.75 -7.93 1.46
N PRO A 72 -16.99 -7.78 0.94
CA PRO A 72 -17.63 -6.48 0.81
C PRO A 72 -17.80 -5.81 2.16
N LEU A 73 -17.48 -4.52 2.23
CA LEU A 73 -17.72 -3.70 3.41
C LEU A 73 -19.17 -3.22 3.41
N LEU A 74 -19.92 -3.58 4.44
CA LEU A 74 -21.28 -3.10 4.62
C LEU A 74 -21.28 -1.65 5.14
N PRO A 75 -22.27 -0.83 4.75
CA PRO A 75 -22.39 0.53 5.25
C PRO A 75 -22.44 0.57 6.78
N TYR A 76 -21.67 1.44 7.39
CA TYR A 76 -21.59 1.63 8.83
C TYR A 76 -21.64 3.12 9.19
N LYS A 77 -21.91 3.44 10.46
CA LYS A 77 -21.97 4.82 10.96
C LYS A 77 -20.72 5.23 11.73
N ASP A 78 -20.13 4.28 12.44
CA ASP A 78 -18.99 4.49 13.30
C ASP A 78 -17.91 3.46 12.99
N ARG A 79 -16.70 3.93 12.71
CA ARG A 79 -15.58 3.07 12.31
C ARG A 79 -15.08 2.19 13.44
N GLU A 80 -15.01 2.71 14.64
CA GLU A 80 -14.54 1.92 15.79
C GLU A 80 -15.52 0.79 16.09
N VAL A 81 -16.82 1.07 16.08
CA VAL A 81 -17.86 0.05 16.27
C VAL A 81 -17.81 -1.00 15.16
N MET A 82 -17.54 -0.60 13.93
CA MET A 82 -17.42 -1.54 12.80
C MET A 82 -16.17 -2.42 12.95
N LEU A 83 -15.01 -1.84 13.30
CA LEU A 83 -13.79 -2.60 13.55
C LEU A 83 -13.97 -3.60 14.72
N GLU A 84 -14.59 -3.19 15.81
CA GLU A 84 -14.94 -4.07 16.93
C GLU A 84 -15.91 -5.19 16.51
N SER A 85 -16.86 -4.89 15.62
CA SER A 85 -17.76 -5.90 15.06
C SER A 85 -17.00 -6.93 14.22
N LEU A 86 -16.04 -6.51 13.39
CA LEU A 86 -15.17 -7.42 12.66
C LEU A 86 -14.34 -8.28 13.62
N TYR A 87 -13.74 -7.68 14.64
CA TYR A 87 -12.99 -8.41 15.66
C TYR A 87 -13.85 -9.50 16.33
N ALA A 88 -15.08 -9.15 16.73
CA ALA A 88 -16.01 -10.11 17.31
C ALA A 88 -16.36 -11.24 16.33
N THR A 89 -16.64 -10.90 15.07
CA THR A 89 -16.94 -11.89 14.03
C THR A 89 -15.81 -12.90 13.85
N PHE A 90 -14.56 -12.45 13.70
CA PHE A 90 -13.42 -13.33 13.46
C PHE A 90 -12.88 -14.04 14.71
N ASN A 91 -13.41 -13.73 15.88
CA ASN A 91 -13.05 -14.41 17.14
C ASN A 91 -14.14 -15.31 17.69
N VAL A 92 -15.42 -15.03 17.40
CA VAL A 92 -16.55 -15.73 18.02
C VAL A 92 -17.32 -16.57 17.01
N ASP A 93 -17.58 -16.02 15.81
CA ASP A 93 -18.44 -16.65 14.79
C ASP A 93 -17.89 -16.35 13.40
N HIS A 94 -16.66 -16.83 13.16
CA HIS A 94 -15.97 -16.58 11.90
C HIS A 94 -16.66 -17.30 10.72
N PRO A 95 -16.59 -16.68 9.51
CA PRO A 95 -17.12 -17.27 8.30
C PRO A 95 -16.53 -18.67 8.02
N GLU A 96 -17.31 -19.57 7.42
CA GLU A 96 -16.87 -20.94 7.12
C GLU A 96 -15.69 -21.02 6.16
N ASP A 97 -15.53 -20.01 5.31
CA ASP A 97 -14.44 -19.86 4.34
C ASP A 97 -13.19 -19.15 4.93
N PHE A 98 -13.24 -18.71 6.19
CA PHE A 98 -12.08 -18.14 6.89
C PHE A 98 -11.03 -19.22 7.20
N ARG A 99 -9.77 -18.96 6.84
CA ARG A 99 -8.65 -19.91 6.99
C ARG A 99 -7.53 -19.38 7.89
N GLY A 100 -7.71 -18.24 8.51
CA GLY A 100 -6.77 -17.66 9.46
C GLY A 100 -6.93 -18.15 10.88
N HIS A 101 -6.08 -17.64 11.76
CA HIS A 101 -6.30 -17.73 13.21
C HIS A 101 -7.26 -16.62 13.67
N SER A 102 -7.84 -16.77 14.87
CA SER A 102 -8.62 -15.70 15.50
C SER A 102 -7.85 -14.40 15.53
N MET A 103 -8.55 -13.29 15.26
CA MET A 103 -7.91 -11.95 15.26
C MET A 103 -7.24 -11.64 16.59
N SER A 104 -6.04 -11.12 16.53
CA SER A 104 -5.21 -10.83 17.69
C SER A 104 -4.42 -9.53 17.50
N VAL A 105 -3.81 -9.08 18.58
CA VAL A 105 -2.83 -7.98 18.51
C VAL A 105 -1.77 -8.32 17.48
N SER A 106 -1.37 -7.38 16.68
CA SER A 106 -0.51 -7.43 15.49
C SER A 106 -1.21 -7.71 14.17
N ASP A 107 -2.46 -8.17 14.16
CA ASP A 107 -3.21 -8.27 12.90
C ASP A 107 -3.60 -6.89 12.36
N VAL A 108 -3.93 -6.82 11.08
CA VAL A 108 -4.31 -5.56 10.42
C VAL A 108 -5.66 -5.74 9.72
N VAL A 109 -6.55 -4.78 9.93
CA VAL A 109 -7.78 -4.62 9.14
C VAL A 109 -7.55 -3.54 8.12
N ALA A 110 -7.61 -3.88 6.84
CA ALA A 110 -7.60 -2.92 5.75
C ALA A 110 -9.03 -2.65 5.30
N LEU A 111 -9.35 -1.38 5.12
CA LEU A 111 -10.63 -0.90 4.61
C LEU A 111 -10.39 -0.17 3.29
N ARG A 112 -11.18 -0.48 2.28
CA ARG A 112 -11.21 0.27 1.04
C ARG A 112 -12.59 0.90 0.87
N GLU A 113 -12.63 2.23 0.98
CA GLU A 113 -13.84 3.03 0.95
C GLU A 113 -13.73 4.08 -0.15
N ASN A 114 -14.64 4.06 -1.10
CA ASN A 114 -14.62 4.95 -2.27
C ASN A 114 -13.26 4.97 -2.99
N GLY A 115 -12.59 3.83 -3.05
CA GLY A 115 -11.25 3.68 -3.66
C GLY A 115 -10.08 4.09 -2.78
N VAL A 116 -10.32 4.65 -1.58
CA VAL A 116 -9.27 5.00 -0.61
C VAL A 116 -9.02 3.84 0.34
N VAL A 117 -7.76 3.47 0.53
CA VAL A 117 -7.36 2.40 1.44
C VAL A 117 -6.84 2.98 2.75
N THR A 118 -7.37 2.50 3.86
CA THR A 118 -6.87 2.76 5.22
C THR A 118 -6.58 1.42 5.91
N CYS A 119 -5.51 1.36 6.70
CA CYS A 119 -5.12 0.16 7.42
C CYS A 119 -5.12 0.42 8.91
N HIS A 120 -5.66 -0.52 9.68
CA HIS A 120 -5.88 -0.40 11.11
C HIS A 120 -5.25 -1.59 11.83
N TYR A 121 -4.19 -1.32 12.57
CA TYR A 121 -3.48 -2.29 13.40
C TYR A 121 -4.34 -2.63 14.62
N VAL A 122 -4.52 -3.91 14.88
CA VAL A 122 -5.14 -4.39 16.12
C VAL A 122 -4.12 -4.23 17.23
N ASP A 123 -4.33 -3.25 18.10
CA ASP A 123 -3.43 -2.95 19.21
C ASP A 123 -3.92 -3.63 20.51
N SER A 124 -3.15 -3.56 21.55
CA SER A 124 -3.53 -4.05 22.90
C SER A 124 -4.80 -3.37 23.45
N ILE A 125 -5.11 -2.18 22.99
CA ILE A 125 -6.36 -1.44 23.26
C ILE A 125 -6.79 -0.78 21.96
N GLY A 126 -7.89 -1.30 21.38
CA GLY A 126 -8.51 -0.76 20.16
C GLY A 126 -7.61 -0.86 18.93
N TYR A 127 -7.71 0.12 18.05
CA TYR A 127 -7.05 0.12 16.74
C TYR A 127 -6.15 1.33 16.57
N LYS A 128 -5.08 1.15 15.80
CA LYS A 128 -4.17 2.24 15.42
C LYS A 128 -4.05 2.30 13.90
N GLU A 129 -4.28 3.46 13.33
CA GLU A 129 -4.09 3.65 11.89
C GLU A 129 -2.60 3.52 11.52
N LEU A 130 -2.35 2.81 10.42
CA LEU A 130 -1.02 2.61 9.81
C LEU A 130 -0.95 3.37 8.49
N PRO A 131 -0.60 4.66 8.48
CA PRO A 131 -0.49 5.42 7.25
C PRO A 131 0.62 4.86 6.35
N GLY A 132 0.27 4.59 5.08
CA GLY A 132 1.22 4.11 4.09
C GLY A 132 1.64 2.64 4.21
N PHE A 133 1.01 1.85 5.08
CA PHE A 133 1.23 0.41 5.20
C PHE A 133 0.93 -0.33 3.89
N LEU A 134 -0.20 -0.03 3.27
CA LEU A 134 -0.58 -0.53 1.95
C LEU A 134 -0.62 0.64 0.96
N ARG A 135 0.14 0.52 -0.12
CA ARG A 135 0.15 1.48 -1.23
C ARG A 135 -0.39 0.79 -2.48
N PRO A 136 -1.67 0.98 -2.82
CA PRO A 136 -2.32 0.31 -3.94
C PRO A 136 -1.56 0.44 -5.25
N GLU A 137 -0.96 1.60 -5.51
CA GLU A 137 -0.22 1.89 -6.75
C GLU A 137 0.99 0.96 -6.95
N ASN A 138 1.66 0.59 -5.87
CA ASN A 138 2.81 -0.30 -5.94
C ASN A 138 2.38 -1.74 -6.22
N TYR A 139 1.24 -2.14 -5.68
CA TYR A 139 0.72 -3.50 -5.82
C TYR A 139 0.20 -3.77 -7.24
N LEU A 140 -0.56 -2.82 -7.81
CA LEU A 140 -1.10 -2.92 -9.16
C LEU A 140 0.00 -2.86 -10.23
N LYS A 141 1.03 -2.04 -10.04
CA LYS A 141 2.18 -1.99 -10.96
C LYS A 141 2.98 -3.29 -10.98
N ASN A 142 3.15 -3.93 -9.83
CA ASN A 142 3.85 -5.22 -9.76
C ASN A 142 3.04 -6.33 -10.45
N ALA A 143 1.71 -6.30 -10.35
CA ALA A 143 0.84 -7.24 -11.07
C ALA A 143 0.90 -7.03 -12.59
N GLU A 144 0.92 -5.79 -13.08
CA GLU A 144 1.10 -5.48 -14.51
C GLU A 144 2.45 -5.95 -15.04
N VAL A 145 3.54 -5.74 -14.30
CA VAL A 145 4.90 -6.17 -14.71
C VAL A 145 4.99 -7.69 -14.82
N VAL A 146 4.38 -8.44 -13.89
CA VAL A 146 4.37 -9.91 -13.94
C VAL A 146 3.57 -10.43 -15.14
N LEU A 147 2.50 -9.75 -15.54
CA LEU A 147 1.71 -10.12 -16.72
C LEU A 147 2.43 -9.79 -18.04
N GLU A 148 3.22 -8.70 -18.08
CA GLU A 148 4.00 -8.34 -19.27
C GLU A 148 5.17 -9.30 -19.52
N ASP A 149 5.84 -9.81 -18.49
CA ASP A 149 6.93 -10.77 -18.61
C ASP A 149 6.48 -12.14 -19.15
N ASP A 150 5.24 -12.56 -18.85
CA ASP A 150 4.68 -13.83 -19.35
C ASP A 150 4.26 -13.73 -20.84
N TYR A 151 3.90 -12.55 -21.32
CA TYR A 151 3.61 -12.31 -22.74
C TYR A 151 4.87 -12.17 -23.60
N GLY A 152 6.00 -11.78 -23.03
CA GLY A 152 7.27 -11.62 -23.73
C GLY A 152 7.91 -12.93 -24.23
N MET A 153 7.55 -14.07 -23.65
CA MET A 153 8.08 -15.38 -24.04
C MET A 153 7.41 -16.00 -25.27
N ILE A 154 6.26 -15.51 -25.71
CA ILE A 154 5.52 -16.08 -26.85
C ILE A 154 5.93 -15.44 -28.19
N ASP A 155 6.45 -14.21 -28.18
CA ASP A 155 6.82 -13.48 -29.40
C ASP A 155 8.21 -13.82 -29.96
N GLY A 156 9.01 -14.63 -29.26
CA GLY A 156 10.35 -15.04 -29.69
C GLY A 156 10.41 -16.09 -30.82
N ILE A 157 9.27 -16.61 -31.26
CA ILE A 157 9.25 -17.74 -32.25
C ILE A 157 8.81 -17.32 -33.66
N ILE A 158 8.23 -16.15 -33.85
CA ILE A 158 7.75 -15.70 -35.16
C ILE A 158 8.17 -14.23 -35.40
N ASN A 159 9.42 -13.97 -35.68
CA ASN A 159 9.79 -12.93 -36.64
C ASN A 159 11.28 -12.89 -36.96
N ASN A 160 11.63 -13.52 -38.06
CA ASN A 160 12.89 -13.30 -38.74
C ASN A 160 12.72 -12.07 -39.67
N GLY A 161 13.27 -10.92 -39.25
CA GLY A 161 13.62 -9.81 -40.13
C GLY A 161 12.58 -8.71 -40.27
N VAL A 162 12.80 -7.61 -39.60
CA VAL A 162 12.87 -6.22 -40.11
C VAL A 162 13.32 -5.34 -38.93
N ALA A 163 14.37 -4.53 -39.11
CA ALA A 163 14.81 -3.56 -38.10
C ALA A 163 13.78 -2.46 -37.93
N GLU A 164 13.02 -2.48 -36.82
CA GLU A 164 12.15 -1.37 -36.46
C GLU A 164 12.92 -0.26 -35.76
N VAL A 165 12.69 0.94 -36.26
CA VAL A 165 13.16 2.21 -35.68
C VAL A 165 12.56 2.34 -34.27
N ARG A 166 13.43 2.28 -33.25
CA ARG A 166 13.03 2.51 -31.85
C ARG A 166 12.36 3.88 -31.70
N LYS A 167 11.11 3.88 -31.32
CA LYS A 167 10.45 5.10 -30.82
C LYS A 167 11.07 5.46 -29.48
N PRO A 168 11.41 6.75 -29.22
CA PRO A 168 11.98 7.13 -27.94
C PRO A 168 11.00 6.89 -26.79
N SER A 169 11.51 6.37 -25.69
CA SER A 169 10.76 6.14 -24.46
C SER A 169 10.20 7.45 -23.92
N VAL A 170 9.04 7.41 -23.26
CA VAL A 170 8.42 8.56 -22.59
C VAL A 170 9.39 9.25 -21.61
N LEU A 171 10.30 8.49 -20.99
CA LEU A 171 11.37 8.99 -20.14
C LEU A 171 12.44 9.79 -20.90
N GLU A 172 12.71 9.45 -22.15
CA GLU A 172 13.63 10.21 -23.02
C GLU A 172 12.97 11.50 -23.53
N MET A 173 11.66 11.49 -23.78
CA MET A 173 10.89 12.68 -24.13
C MET A 173 10.85 13.70 -22.98
N LEU A 174 10.60 13.24 -21.75
CA LEU A 174 10.57 14.10 -20.56
C LEU A 174 11.95 14.72 -20.25
N ARG A 175 13.04 13.98 -20.43
CA ARG A 175 14.40 14.52 -20.27
C ARG A 175 14.77 15.57 -21.32
N SER A 176 14.22 15.48 -22.52
CA SER A 176 14.45 16.48 -23.57
C SER A 176 13.67 17.78 -23.34
N GLU A 177 12.52 17.72 -22.67
CA GLU A 177 11.74 18.90 -22.28
C GLU A 177 12.37 19.64 -21.11
N ASP A 178 12.93 18.93 -20.11
CA ASP A 178 13.64 19.56 -18.98
C ASP A 178 14.93 20.26 -19.42
N ALA A 179 15.66 19.68 -20.37
CA ALA A 179 16.87 20.30 -20.93
C ALA A 179 16.59 21.55 -21.80
N ALA A 180 15.40 21.67 -22.36
CA ALA A 180 14.96 22.87 -23.10
C ALA A 180 14.50 24.01 -22.16
N ARG A 181 13.97 23.64 -20.98
CA ARG A 181 13.51 24.62 -19.98
C ARG A 181 14.65 25.31 -19.20
N GLU A 182 15.78 24.63 -19.03
CA GLU A 182 16.95 25.22 -18.34
C GLU A 182 17.66 26.32 -19.14
N LYS A 183 17.37 26.48 -20.45
CA LYS A 183 17.98 27.50 -21.30
C LYS A 183 17.22 28.82 -21.40
N GLU A 184 16.06 28.94 -20.78
CA GLU A 184 15.17 30.13 -20.83
C GLU A 184 14.97 30.84 -19.49
N LEU A 185 15.87 30.72 -18.52
CA LEU A 185 15.80 31.48 -17.28
C LEU A 185 16.51 32.86 -17.50
N PRO A 186 15.80 33.98 -17.35
CA PRO A 186 16.42 35.30 -17.44
C PRO A 186 17.33 35.56 -16.24
N GLU A 187 18.55 36.07 -16.53
CA GLU A 187 19.49 36.52 -15.51
C GLU A 187 18.91 37.73 -14.71
N PHE A 188 18.80 37.55 -13.40
CA PHE A 188 18.47 38.64 -12.48
C PHE A 188 19.74 39.43 -12.15
N PRO A 189 19.71 40.79 -12.25
CA PRO A 189 20.85 41.61 -11.92
C PRO A 189 21.17 41.60 -10.43
N SER A 190 22.43 41.37 -10.07
CA SER A 190 22.95 41.38 -8.72
C SER A 190 22.83 42.76 -8.06
N VAL A 191 22.02 42.87 -7.02
CA VAL A 191 21.96 44.07 -6.17
C VAL A 191 23.11 44.02 -5.16
N GLY A 192 24.05 44.95 -5.35
CA GLY A 192 25.20 45.15 -4.44
C GLY A 192 24.77 45.66 -3.06
N THR A 193 24.99 44.90 -2.03
CA THR A 193 24.85 45.34 -0.64
C THR A 193 26.12 46.05 -0.16
N LYS A 194 26.02 47.38 -0.04
CA LYS A 194 27.03 48.19 0.72
C LYS A 194 26.80 47.99 2.21
N ALA A 195 27.78 47.41 2.85
CA ALA A 195 27.86 47.31 4.31
C ALA A 195 28.07 48.71 4.92
N LYS A 196 27.23 49.10 5.87
CA LYS A 196 27.38 50.27 6.72
C LYS A 196 27.84 49.82 8.09
N LYS A 197 29.03 50.27 8.56
CA LYS A 197 29.59 50.05 9.91
C LYS A 197 28.69 50.69 10.96
N PRO A 198 28.57 50.10 12.14
CA PRO A 198 27.99 50.77 13.30
C PRO A 198 29.01 51.68 13.98
N ASP A 199 28.57 52.86 14.34
CA ASP A 199 29.28 53.88 15.12
C ASP A 199 29.15 53.57 16.60
N GLU A 200 30.29 53.52 17.29
CA GLU A 200 30.41 53.56 18.74
C GLU A 200 30.26 54.98 19.26
N ARG A 201 29.38 55.21 20.21
CA ARG A 201 29.49 56.30 21.24
C ARG A 201 28.56 55.93 22.42
N SER A 202 29.19 55.52 23.52
CA SER A 202 29.52 56.33 24.71
C SER A 202 28.35 56.69 25.60
N LEU A 203 28.34 56.01 26.72
CA LEU A 203 28.28 56.42 28.11
C LEU A 203 27.82 57.87 28.42
N SER A 204 26.74 57.98 29.14
CA SER A 204 26.63 58.70 30.42
C SER A 204 25.37 58.25 31.13
#